data_bf6e0db851df7e2788819529daab7452
#
_entry.id   bf6e0db851df7e2788819529daab7452
#
_cell.length_a   1.000
_cell.length_b   1.000
_cell.length_c   1.000
_cell.angle_alpha   90.00
_cell.angle_beta   90.00
_cell.angle_gamma   90.00
#
_symmetry.space_group_name_H-M   'P 1'
#
loop_
_entity.id
_entity.type
_entity.pdbx_description
1 polymer ?
#
loop_
_entity_poly.entity_id
_entity_poly.type
_entity_poly.pdbx_seq_one_letter_code
_entity_poly.pdbx_strand_id
1 'polypeptide(L)'
;MPFSRFRPALSAALAVALLTLVTFRAHGAEATLLNVSYDPTREFYDAYNREFAQYWKGKTGQDVAIRQSHGGSGKQARTVIDGLPADVVTLALAYDIDALAKKGKLLPANWQGRLPHNSSPYTSTIVFLVRKGNPKGIRDWGDLAKPGVQVITPNPKTSGGARWNYLAAWAWAMEQPGATPATAAEFLGRLYRNVPVLDTGARASLTTFAQRGIGDVIITWEN
;
A
#
# COMPACT_ATOMS: atom_id res chain seq x y z
N MET A 1 -81.12 -26.63 37.93
CA MET A 1 -79.69 -27.02 37.96
C MET A 1 -78.99 -26.07 37.12
N PRO A 2 -78.01 -25.22 37.63
CA PRO A 2 -77.45 -24.15 36.87
C PRO A 2 -76.11 -24.56 36.19
N PHE A 3 -76.00 -24.20 34.93
CA PHE A 3 -74.72 -24.25 34.19
C PHE A 3 -73.82 -23.05 34.59
N SER A 4 -72.68 -23.39 35.13
CA SER A 4 -71.64 -22.42 35.47
C SER A 4 -70.85 -21.96 34.22
N ARG A 5 -70.81 -20.70 34.06
CA ARG A 5 -70.00 -19.99 33.01
C ARG A 5 -68.54 -19.96 33.45
N PHE A 6 -67.63 -20.52 32.67
CA PHE A 6 -66.19 -20.24 32.78
C PHE A 6 -65.77 -19.28 31.68
N ARG A 7 -65.07 -18.27 32.11
CA ARG A 7 -64.69 -17.05 31.36
C ARG A 7 -63.36 -17.18 30.60
N PRO A 8 -63.15 -16.38 29.54
CA PRO A 8 -61.92 -16.40 28.75
C PRO A 8 -60.94 -15.46 29.43
N ALA A 9 -60.04 -15.95 30.28
CA ALA A 9 -58.91 -15.17 30.83
C ALA A 9 -57.55 -15.60 30.26
N LEU A 10 -57.54 -16.56 29.32
CA LEU A 10 -56.29 -17.09 28.76
C LEU A 10 -55.81 -16.41 27.47
N SER A 11 -56.65 -15.60 26.84
CA SER A 11 -56.30 -14.99 25.53
C SER A 11 -55.51 -13.71 25.61
N ALA A 12 -55.49 -13.03 26.76
CA ALA A 12 -54.77 -11.76 26.92
C ALA A 12 -53.27 -11.91 27.28
N ALA A 13 -52.92 -13.05 27.92
CA ALA A 13 -51.51 -13.29 28.29
C ALA A 13 -50.63 -13.72 27.13
N LEU A 14 -51.19 -14.30 26.06
CA LEU A 14 -50.42 -14.74 24.88
C LEU A 14 -50.10 -13.59 23.92
N ALA A 15 -50.90 -12.52 23.89
CA ALA A 15 -50.69 -11.38 23.02
C ALA A 15 -49.59 -10.45 23.52
N VAL A 16 -49.35 -10.38 24.84
CA VAL A 16 -48.28 -9.56 25.43
C VAL A 16 -46.92 -10.22 25.32
N ALA A 17 -46.84 -11.55 25.30
CA ALA A 17 -45.62 -12.31 25.11
C ALA A 17 -45.06 -12.24 23.66
N LEU A 18 -45.93 -11.98 22.66
CA LEU A 18 -45.50 -11.87 21.26
C LEU A 18 -44.97 -10.44 20.87
N LEU A 19 -45.27 -9.42 21.67
CA LEU A 19 -44.82 -8.05 21.39
C LEU A 19 -43.43 -7.70 21.95
N THR A 20 -42.88 -8.55 22.83
CA THR A 20 -41.52 -8.34 23.38
C THR A 20 -40.40 -9.03 22.60
N LEU A 21 -40.72 -9.69 21.49
CA LEU A 21 -39.74 -10.48 20.70
C LEU A 21 -39.17 -9.77 19.47
N VAL A 22 -39.32 -8.46 19.34
CA VAL A 22 -38.81 -7.75 18.15
C VAL A 22 -37.98 -6.57 18.55
N THR A 23 -36.81 -6.79 19.16
CA THR A 23 -35.66 -5.90 19.03
C THR A 23 -34.36 -6.64 19.36
N PHE A 24 -34.17 -7.87 18.94
CA PHE A 24 -32.83 -8.32 18.64
C PHE A 24 -32.42 -7.62 17.34
N ARG A 25 -31.88 -6.41 17.46
CA ARG A 25 -30.98 -5.91 16.42
C ARG A 25 -29.90 -6.96 16.30
N ALA A 26 -29.96 -7.74 15.23
CA ALA A 26 -28.81 -8.52 14.81
C ALA A 26 -27.68 -7.51 14.66
N HIS A 27 -26.81 -7.43 15.65
CA HIS A 27 -25.50 -6.82 15.46
C HIS A 27 -24.88 -7.67 14.35
N GLY A 28 -24.85 -7.14 13.13
CA GLY A 28 -24.20 -7.81 12.02
C GLY A 28 -22.82 -8.25 12.47
N ALA A 29 -22.46 -9.48 12.16
CA ALA A 29 -21.12 -9.98 12.48
C ALA A 29 -20.09 -8.94 12.04
N GLU A 30 -19.12 -8.66 12.91
CA GLU A 30 -18.03 -7.74 12.59
C GLU A 30 -17.34 -8.21 11.30
N ALA A 31 -17.31 -7.36 10.27
CA ALA A 31 -16.59 -7.67 9.04
C ALA A 31 -15.10 -7.44 9.27
N THR A 32 -14.27 -8.36 8.83
CA THR A 32 -12.80 -8.17 8.86
C THR A 32 -12.29 -8.03 7.44
N LEU A 33 -11.50 -6.98 7.17
CA LEU A 33 -10.81 -6.77 5.90
C LEU A 33 -9.29 -6.79 6.11
N LEU A 34 -8.55 -7.30 5.13
CA LEU A 34 -7.10 -7.22 5.08
C LEU A 34 -6.68 -6.23 3.98
N ASN A 35 -6.14 -5.09 4.38
CA ASN A 35 -5.55 -4.09 3.49
C ASN A 35 -4.04 -4.35 3.34
N VAL A 36 -3.63 -4.75 2.14
CA VAL A 36 -2.23 -4.98 1.79
C VAL A 36 -1.72 -3.79 0.99
N SER A 37 -0.64 -3.15 1.48
CA SER A 37 -0.06 -2.00 0.78
C SER A 37 1.48 -2.00 0.85
N TYR A 38 2.12 -1.02 0.23
CA TYR A 38 3.58 -0.89 0.24
C TYR A 38 4.06 0.11 1.29
N ASP A 39 5.35 0.03 1.66
CA ASP A 39 5.92 0.67 2.85
C ASP A 39 5.58 2.15 3.09
N PRO A 40 5.65 3.07 2.10
CA PRO A 40 5.42 4.50 2.33
C PRO A 40 3.99 4.84 2.76
N THR A 41 3.03 3.95 2.52
CA THR A 41 1.60 4.22 2.77
C THR A 41 1.11 3.74 4.14
N ARG A 42 1.99 3.27 5.01
CA ARG A 42 1.65 2.71 6.32
C ARG A 42 0.84 3.70 7.17
N GLU A 43 1.40 4.87 7.41
CA GLU A 43 0.79 5.89 8.25
C GLU A 43 -0.50 6.46 7.62
N PHE A 44 -0.51 6.59 6.30
CA PHE A 44 -1.71 6.98 5.56
C PHE A 44 -2.86 6.00 5.80
N TYR A 45 -2.61 4.69 5.64
CA TYR A 45 -3.65 3.69 5.83
C TYR A 45 -4.03 3.48 7.30
N ASP A 46 -3.13 3.74 8.26
CA ASP A 46 -3.49 3.78 9.67
C ASP A 46 -4.58 4.84 9.94
N ALA A 47 -4.44 6.03 9.37
CA ALA A 47 -5.44 7.09 9.49
C ALA A 47 -6.69 6.78 8.66
N TYR A 48 -6.52 6.48 7.38
CA TYR A 48 -7.62 6.22 6.45
C TYR A 48 -8.54 5.09 6.91
N ASN A 49 -7.97 3.98 7.38
CA ASN A 49 -8.76 2.83 7.81
C ASN A 49 -9.61 3.12 9.05
N ARG A 50 -9.13 3.97 9.97
CA ARG A 50 -9.93 4.43 11.13
C ARG A 50 -11.13 5.26 10.68
N GLU A 51 -10.89 6.22 9.79
CA GLU A 51 -11.96 7.07 9.23
C GLU A 51 -12.97 6.24 8.43
N PHE A 52 -12.49 5.31 7.61
CA PHE A 52 -13.36 4.41 6.86
C PHE A 52 -14.23 3.54 7.78
N ALA A 53 -13.67 2.98 8.85
CA ALA A 53 -14.43 2.17 9.79
C ALA A 53 -15.55 2.98 10.47
N GLN A 54 -15.28 4.22 10.85
CA GLN A 54 -16.30 5.14 11.41
C GLN A 54 -17.37 5.48 10.36
N TYR A 55 -16.97 5.84 9.16
CA TYR A 55 -17.89 6.12 8.05
C TYR A 55 -18.78 4.92 7.74
N TRP A 56 -18.19 3.72 7.66
CA TRP A 56 -18.94 2.49 7.38
C TRP A 56 -19.96 2.19 8.46
N LYS A 57 -19.57 2.28 9.73
CA LYS A 57 -20.46 2.13 10.87
C LYS A 57 -21.61 3.13 10.83
N GLY A 58 -21.32 4.41 10.57
CA GLY A 58 -22.35 5.45 10.47
C GLY A 58 -23.34 5.21 9.33
N LYS A 59 -22.85 4.68 8.20
CA LYS A 59 -23.65 4.42 7.00
C LYS A 59 -24.48 3.15 7.07
N THR A 60 -23.96 2.09 7.68
CA THR A 60 -24.54 0.74 7.62
C THR A 60 -24.95 0.17 8.97
N GLY A 61 -24.47 0.75 10.07
CA GLY A 61 -24.59 0.20 11.41
C GLY A 61 -23.65 -0.99 11.71
N GLN A 62 -22.85 -1.44 10.72
CA GLN A 62 -21.94 -2.57 10.85
C GLN A 62 -20.54 -2.10 11.29
N ASP A 63 -19.95 -2.80 12.25
CA ASP A 63 -18.54 -2.64 12.59
C ASP A 63 -17.65 -3.36 11.58
N VAL A 64 -16.51 -2.76 11.24
CA VAL A 64 -15.50 -3.35 10.38
C VAL A 64 -14.12 -3.23 11.04
N ALA A 65 -13.43 -4.37 11.19
CA ALA A 65 -12.03 -4.43 11.61
C ALA A 65 -11.12 -4.48 10.37
N ILE A 66 -10.17 -3.56 10.26
CA ILE A 66 -9.26 -3.52 9.11
C ILE A 66 -7.85 -3.87 9.56
N ARG A 67 -7.41 -5.07 9.20
CA ARG A 67 -6.02 -5.52 9.37
C ARG A 67 -5.16 -4.95 8.26
N GLN A 68 -3.86 -4.80 8.54
CA GLN A 68 -2.93 -4.21 7.59
C GLN A 68 -1.68 -5.08 7.42
N SER A 69 -1.18 -5.14 6.17
CA SER A 69 0.12 -5.71 5.84
C SER A 69 0.88 -4.73 4.95
N HIS A 70 2.09 -4.35 5.38
CA HIS A 70 2.94 -3.40 4.67
C HIS A 70 4.33 -3.98 4.41
N GLY A 71 4.93 -3.63 3.28
CA GLY A 71 6.25 -4.10 2.90
C GLY A 71 6.66 -3.60 1.51
N GLY A 72 7.75 -4.12 0.97
CA GLY A 72 8.13 -3.81 -0.40
C GLY A 72 7.06 -4.27 -1.40
N SER A 73 6.66 -3.41 -2.34
CA SER A 73 5.54 -3.62 -3.26
C SER A 73 5.57 -4.99 -3.96
N GLY A 74 6.70 -5.34 -4.59
CA GLY A 74 6.84 -6.64 -5.26
C GLY A 74 6.87 -7.83 -4.29
N LYS A 75 7.29 -7.62 -3.01
CA LYS A 75 7.19 -8.64 -1.97
C LYS A 75 5.73 -8.86 -1.60
N GLN A 76 4.96 -7.79 -1.39
CA GLN A 76 3.54 -7.87 -1.09
C GLN A 76 2.76 -8.55 -2.21
N ALA A 77 3.02 -8.18 -3.49
CA ALA A 77 2.42 -8.87 -4.63
C ALA A 77 2.64 -10.39 -4.58
N ARG A 78 3.87 -10.83 -4.33
CA ARG A 78 4.19 -12.26 -4.21
C ARG A 78 3.45 -12.91 -3.04
N THR A 79 3.44 -12.28 -1.87
CA THR A 79 2.77 -12.82 -0.68
C THR A 79 1.26 -13.03 -0.91
N VAL A 80 0.62 -12.12 -1.65
CA VAL A 80 -0.81 -12.26 -2.03
C VAL A 80 -0.98 -13.39 -3.05
N ILE A 81 -0.10 -13.50 -4.05
CA ILE A 81 -0.12 -14.60 -5.03
C ILE A 81 0.07 -15.95 -4.33
N ASP A 82 0.93 -15.99 -3.31
CA ASP A 82 1.25 -17.19 -2.52
C ASP A 82 0.18 -17.54 -1.48
N GLY A 83 -0.95 -16.78 -1.45
CA GLY A 83 -2.14 -17.14 -0.68
C GLY A 83 -2.49 -16.25 0.51
N LEU A 84 -1.85 -15.09 0.70
CA LEU A 84 -2.31 -14.11 1.69
C LEU A 84 -3.71 -13.59 1.28
N PRO A 85 -4.77 -13.79 2.10
CA PRO A 85 -6.15 -13.48 1.72
C PRO A 85 -6.41 -11.97 1.84
N ALA A 86 -5.90 -11.18 0.89
CA ALA A 86 -6.08 -9.74 0.86
C ALA A 86 -7.43 -9.36 0.24
N ASP A 87 -8.15 -8.46 0.90
CA ASP A 87 -9.40 -7.87 0.40
C ASP A 87 -9.14 -6.61 -0.43
N VAL A 88 -8.13 -5.82 -0.03
CA VAL A 88 -7.70 -4.61 -0.71
C VAL A 88 -6.20 -4.65 -0.92
N VAL A 89 -5.74 -4.34 -2.13
CA VAL A 89 -4.32 -4.30 -2.46
C VAL A 89 -3.99 -2.99 -3.15
N THR A 90 -3.06 -2.22 -2.55
CA THR A 90 -2.54 -0.97 -3.14
C THR A 90 -1.02 -1.05 -3.22
N LEU A 91 -0.48 -1.11 -4.44
CA LEU A 91 0.93 -1.29 -4.69
C LEU A 91 1.53 -0.12 -5.49
N ALA A 92 2.85 -0.03 -5.52
CA ALA A 92 3.56 1.10 -6.10
C ALA A 92 3.48 1.19 -7.63
N LEU A 93 3.22 0.05 -8.32
CA LEU A 93 3.24 -0.02 -9.78
C LEU A 93 2.08 -0.87 -10.31
N ALA A 94 1.54 -0.47 -11.45
CA ALA A 94 0.61 -1.30 -12.22
C ALA A 94 1.19 -2.69 -12.53
N TYR A 95 2.50 -2.79 -12.75
CA TYR A 95 3.19 -4.06 -12.97
C TYR A 95 3.01 -5.06 -11.82
N ASP A 96 3.01 -4.61 -10.57
CA ASP A 96 2.80 -5.48 -9.41
C ASP A 96 1.34 -5.94 -9.29
N ILE A 97 0.38 -5.08 -9.64
CA ILE A 97 -1.05 -5.45 -9.74
C ILE A 97 -1.30 -6.38 -10.94
N ASP A 98 -0.64 -6.12 -12.06
CA ASP A 98 -0.65 -7.03 -13.23
C ASP A 98 -0.19 -8.45 -12.88
N ALA A 99 0.78 -8.59 -11.97
CA ALA A 99 1.21 -9.89 -11.50
C ALA A 99 0.10 -10.63 -10.74
N LEU A 100 -0.71 -9.92 -9.93
CA LEU A 100 -1.89 -10.49 -9.28
C LEU A 100 -2.94 -10.96 -10.29
N ALA A 101 -3.15 -10.18 -11.37
CA ALA A 101 -4.09 -10.54 -12.42
C ALA A 101 -3.57 -11.71 -13.29
N LYS A 102 -2.33 -11.61 -13.78
CA LYS A 102 -1.78 -12.55 -14.78
C LYS A 102 -1.27 -13.85 -14.16
N LYS A 103 -0.57 -13.77 -13.03
CA LYS A 103 0.04 -14.94 -12.37
C LYS A 103 -0.86 -15.52 -11.29
N GLY A 104 -1.43 -14.67 -10.44
CA GLY A 104 -2.32 -15.08 -9.35
C GLY A 104 -3.73 -15.39 -9.81
N LYS A 105 -4.17 -14.86 -10.96
CA LYS A 105 -5.55 -14.94 -11.47
C LYS A 105 -6.58 -14.42 -10.44
N LEU A 106 -6.16 -13.48 -9.61
CA LEU A 106 -6.96 -12.91 -8.51
C LEU A 106 -7.80 -11.71 -8.95
N LEU A 107 -7.47 -11.11 -10.09
CA LEU A 107 -8.12 -9.94 -10.66
C LEU A 107 -8.36 -10.14 -12.15
N PRO A 108 -9.40 -9.53 -12.74
CA PRO A 108 -9.59 -9.52 -14.19
C PRO A 108 -8.49 -8.70 -14.89
N ALA A 109 -8.19 -9.03 -16.14
CA ALA A 109 -7.13 -8.38 -16.91
C ALA A 109 -7.35 -6.86 -17.11
N ASN A 110 -8.62 -6.40 -17.10
CA ASN A 110 -9.01 -5.01 -17.25
C ASN A 110 -9.14 -4.26 -15.90
N TRP A 111 -8.47 -4.69 -14.86
CA TRP A 111 -8.56 -4.14 -13.51
C TRP A 111 -8.34 -2.62 -13.44
N GLN A 112 -7.45 -2.07 -14.28
CA GLN A 112 -7.16 -0.63 -14.31
C GLN A 112 -8.39 0.23 -14.64
N GLY A 113 -9.24 -0.22 -15.55
CA GLY A 113 -10.45 0.50 -15.96
C GLY A 113 -11.62 0.39 -14.97
N ARG A 114 -11.49 -0.30 -13.86
CA ARG A 114 -12.58 -0.55 -12.91
C ARG A 114 -12.82 0.60 -11.92
N LEU A 115 -11.80 1.40 -11.65
CA LEU A 115 -11.88 2.56 -10.76
C LEU A 115 -11.38 3.81 -11.48
N PRO A 116 -11.75 5.02 -11.02
CA PRO A 116 -11.27 6.28 -11.58
C PRO A 116 -9.74 6.35 -11.62
N HIS A 117 -9.22 7.20 -12.49
CA HIS A 117 -7.77 7.46 -12.64
C HIS A 117 -6.94 6.19 -12.87
N ASN A 118 -7.45 5.24 -13.68
CA ASN A 118 -6.82 3.94 -13.92
C ASN A 118 -6.55 3.15 -12.63
N SER A 119 -7.49 3.22 -11.69
CA SER A 119 -7.36 2.58 -10.36
C SER A 119 -6.15 3.08 -9.57
N SER A 120 -5.73 4.33 -9.77
CA SER A 120 -4.62 4.98 -9.07
C SER A 120 -5.17 6.01 -8.07
N PRO A 121 -5.19 5.71 -6.77
CA PRO A 121 -5.81 6.58 -5.76
C PRO A 121 -5.00 7.84 -5.45
N TYR A 122 -3.69 7.85 -5.74
CA TYR A 122 -2.76 8.98 -5.53
C TYR A 122 -1.53 8.83 -6.41
N THR A 123 -0.75 9.90 -6.50
CA THR A 123 0.53 9.99 -7.23
C THR A 123 1.60 10.58 -6.33
N SER A 124 2.87 10.38 -6.70
CA SER A 124 4.03 10.99 -6.07
C SER A 124 5.13 11.16 -7.10
N THR A 125 6.23 11.80 -6.73
CA THR A 125 7.43 11.94 -7.56
C THR A 125 8.67 11.43 -6.84
N ILE A 126 9.75 11.21 -7.61
CA ILE A 126 11.05 10.79 -7.08
C ILE A 126 11.90 12.04 -6.82
N VAL A 127 12.50 12.11 -5.64
CA VAL A 127 13.34 13.20 -5.19
C VAL A 127 14.65 12.70 -4.58
N PHE A 128 15.62 13.59 -4.44
CA PHE A 128 16.85 13.37 -3.69
C PHE A 128 16.75 14.05 -2.32
N LEU A 129 16.91 13.27 -1.27
CA LEU A 129 17.13 13.81 0.05
C LEU A 129 18.63 13.70 0.37
N VAL A 130 19.29 14.84 0.57
CA VAL A 130 20.73 14.92 0.84
C VAL A 130 21.01 15.26 2.28
N ARG A 131 22.24 15.06 2.73
CA ARG A 131 22.69 15.50 4.06
C ARG A 131 22.57 17.01 4.20
N LYS A 132 22.35 17.49 5.42
CA LYS A 132 22.26 18.93 5.73
C LYS A 132 23.47 19.68 5.14
N GLY A 133 23.19 20.74 4.40
CA GLY A 133 24.19 21.55 3.72
C GLY A 133 24.75 20.95 2.44
N ASN A 134 24.27 19.78 2.01
CA ASN A 134 24.67 19.11 0.78
C ASN A 134 26.21 19.06 0.55
N PRO A 135 26.99 18.44 1.44
CA PRO A 135 28.44 18.51 1.41
C PRO A 135 29.08 17.89 0.16
N LYS A 136 28.35 17.04 -0.55
CA LYS A 136 28.78 16.42 -1.83
C LYS A 136 28.34 17.22 -3.05
N GLY A 137 27.61 18.32 -2.89
CA GLY A 137 27.13 19.15 -3.99
C GLY A 137 26.23 18.45 -4.98
N ILE A 138 25.42 17.48 -4.50
CA ILE A 138 24.51 16.67 -5.34
C ILE A 138 23.34 17.54 -5.80
N ARG A 139 23.17 17.66 -7.12
CA ARG A 139 22.13 18.48 -7.74
C ARG A 139 21.31 17.73 -8.77
N ASP A 140 21.91 16.72 -9.42
CA ASP A 140 21.28 15.97 -10.50
C ASP A 140 21.70 14.51 -10.49
N TRP A 141 21.03 13.69 -11.28
CA TRP A 141 21.28 12.26 -11.41
C TRP A 141 22.75 11.94 -11.76
N GLY A 142 23.40 12.75 -12.61
CA GLY A 142 24.79 12.58 -12.97
C GLY A 142 25.74 12.58 -11.77
N ASP A 143 25.42 13.32 -10.73
CA ASP A 143 26.22 13.40 -9.51
C ASP A 143 26.22 12.10 -8.73
N LEU A 144 25.14 11.31 -8.84
CA LEU A 144 24.99 10.03 -8.13
C LEU A 144 25.96 8.95 -8.63
N ALA A 145 26.47 9.10 -9.85
CA ALA A 145 27.43 8.18 -10.45
C ALA A 145 28.91 8.59 -10.24
N LYS A 146 29.15 9.72 -9.54
CA LYS A 146 30.51 10.21 -9.26
C LYS A 146 31.20 9.32 -8.21
N PRO A 147 32.52 9.09 -8.34
CA PRO A 147 33.27 8.40 -7.32
C PRO A 147 33.18 9.08 -5.95
N GLY A 148 33.06 8.28 -4.88
CA GLY A 148 33.01 8.77 -3.50
C GLY A 148 31.65 9.33 -3.06
N VAL A 149 30.61 9.22 -3.88
CA VAL A 149 29.22 9.48 -3.49
C VAL A 149 28.60 8.15 -3.05
N GLN A 150 27.94 8.14 -1.90
CA GLN A 150 27.19 6.99 -1.42
C GLN A 150 25.68 7.23 -1.59
N VAL A 151 25.05 6.37 -2.39
CA VAL A 151 23.63 6.48 -2.73
C VAL A 151 22.85 5.41 -1.96
N ILE A 152 21.75 5.80 -1.32
CA ILE A 152 20.80 4.87 -0.72
C ILE A 152 19.57 4.76 -1.63
N THR A 153 19.25 3.54 -1.98
CA THR A 153 18.03 3.17 -2.70
C THR A 153 17.69 1.71 -2.35
N PRO A 154 16.41 1.34 -2.23
CA PRO A 154 16.06 -0.04 -1.93
C PRO A 154 16.29 -0.96 -3.13
N ASN A 155 16.14 -2.26 -2.90
CA ASN A 155 16.35 -3.28 -3.93
C ASN A 155 15.16 -3.31 -4.93
N PRO A 156 15.39 -3.11 -6.25
CA PRO A 156 14.32 -3.13 -7.25
C PRO A 156 13.65 -4.51 -7.44
N LYS A 157 14.26 -5.59 -6.95
CA LYS A 157 13.63 -6.92 -6.96
C LYS A 157 12.50 -7.06 -5.94
N THR A 158 12.48 -6.24 -4.90
CA THR A 158 11.52 -6.32 -3.79
C THR A 158 10.69 -5.06 -3.62
N SER A 159 11.26 -3.89 -3.90
CA SER A 159 10.66 -2.58 -3.69
C SER A 159 10.15 -1.98 -5.00
N GLY A 160 8.87 -1.56 -4.99
CA GLY A 160 8.30 -0.80 -6.09
C GLY A 160 8.89 0.61 -6.21
N GLY A 161 9.17 1.28 -5.07
CA GLY A 161 9.88 2.57 -5.07
C GLY A 161 11.24 2.48 -5.75
N ALA A 162 12.01 1.42 -5.49
CA ALA A 162 13.29 1.21 -6.15
C ALA A 162 13.18 1.03 -7.67
N ARG A 163 12.08 0.44 -8.15
CA ARG A 163 11.83 0.34 -9.59
C ARG A 163 11.56 1.71 -10.21
N TRP A 164 10.81 2.56 -9.52
CA TRP A 164 10.64 3.94 -9.94
C TRP A 164 11.95 4.74 -9.91
N ASN A 165 12.78 4.55 -8.87
CA ASN A 165 14.12 5.16 -8.81
C ASN A 165 14.98 4.72 -10.01
N TYR A 166 14.94 3.40 -10.33
CA TYR A 166 15.65 2.85 -11.49
C TYR A 166 15.14 3.44 -12.80
N LEU A 167 13.82 3.49 -13.00
CA LEU A 167 13.20 4.02 -14.21
C LEU A 167 13.46 5.52 -14.39
N ALA A 168 13.44 6.30 -13.30
CA ALA A 168 13.74 7.73 -13.33
C ALA A 168 15.21 7.97 -13.71
N ALA A 169 16.14 7.20 -13.12
CA ALA A 169 17.55 7.25 -13.49
C ALA A 169 17.80 6.85 -14.95
N TRP A 170 17.07 5.82 -15.42
CA TRP A 170 17.13 5.39 -16.81
C TRP A 170 16.61 6.47 -17.76
N ALA A 171 15.44 7.05 -17.46
CA ALA A 171 14.83 8.09 -18.27
C ALA A 171 15.77 9.31 -18.39
N TRP A 172 16.32 9.78 -17.26
CA TRP A 172 17.30 10.85 -17.26
C TRP A 172 18.52 10.52 -18.14
N ALA A 173 19.05 9.30 -18.04
CA ALA A 173 20.21 8.89 -18.86
C ALA A 173 19.88 8.85 -20.36
N MET A 174 18.65 8.46 -20.72
CA MET A 174 18.19 8.44 -22.12
C MET A 174 17.94 9.83 -22.70
N GLU A 175 17.76 10.85 -21.87
CA GLU A 175 17.62 12.26 -22.30
C GLU A 175 18.96 12.95 -22.54
N GLN A 176 20.11 12.31 -22.22
CA GLN A 176 21.41 12.89 -22.45
C GLN A 176 21.80 12.89 -23.93
N PRO A 177 22.55 13.88 -24.42
CA PRO A 177 23.00 13.91 -25.81
C PRO A 177 23.74 12.63 -26.22
N GLY A 178 23.33 12.04 -27.33
CA GLY A 178 23.91 10.79 -27.85
C GLY A 178 23.60 9.54 -27.03
N ALA A 179 22.59 9.60 -26.17
CA ALA A 179 22.20 8.47 -25.33
C ALA A 179 21.72 7.26 -26.17
N THR A 180 22.05 6.10 -25.67
CA THR A 180 21.59 4.79 -26.15
C THR A 180 21.21 3.93 -24.95
N PRO A 181 20.47 2.84 -25.15
CA PRO A 181 20.22 1.88 -24.07
C PRO A 181 21.50 1.36 -23.40
N ALA A 182 22.59 1.24 -24.17
CA ALA A 182 23.88 0.77 -23.66
C ALA A 182 24.50 1.81 -22.71
N THR A 183 24.55 3.10 -23.11
CA THR A 183 25.08 4.17 -22.26
C THR A 183 24.23 4.41 -21.02
N ALA A 184 22.91 4.26 -21.11
CA ALA A 184 22.01 4.32 -19.97
C ALA A 184 22.27 3.16 -18.99
N ALA A 185 22.47 1.94 -19.49
CA ALA A 185 22.83 0.79 -18.66
C ALA A 185 24.19 0.98 -17.96
N GLU A 186 25.19 1.53 -18.65
CA GLU A 186 26.48 1.87 -18.06
C GLU A 186 26.35 2.92 -16.95
N PHE A 187 25.56 3.97 -17.18
CA PHE A 187 25.28 5.00 -16.17
C PHE A 187 24.66 4.37 -14.92
N LEU A 188 23.61 3.56 -15.08
CA LEU A 188 22.99 2.84 -13.97
C LEU A 188 23.99 1.91 -13.26
N GLY A 189 24.82 1.22 -14.01
CA GLY A 189 25.89 0.40 -13.45
C GLY A 189 26.84 1.22 -12.56
N ARG A 190 27.22 2.45 -12.97
CA ARG A 190 28.03 3.36 -12.13
C ARG A 190 27.27 3.81 -10.90
N LEU A 191 26.00 4.23 -11.03
CA LEU A 191 25.17 4.64 -9.90
C LEU A 191 25.02 3.50 -8.87
N TYR A 192 24.71 2.29 -9.32
CA TYR A 192 24.50 1.15 -8.41
C TYR A 192 25.80 0.65 -7.75
N ARG A 193 26.99 0.92 -8.33
CA ARG A 193 28.27 0.69 -7.63
C ARG A 193 28.45 1.61 -6.43
N ASN A 194 27.77 2.74 -6.41
CA ASN A 194 27.76 3.70 -5.30
C ASN A 194 26.72 3.36 -4.21
N VAL A 195 25.97 2.27 -4.37
CA VAL A 195 24.93 1.84 -3.41
C VAL A 195 25.52 0.82 -2.45
N PRO A 196 25.86 1.21 -1.20
CA PRO A 196 26.49 0.31 -0.23
C PRO A 196 25.51 -0.72 0.36
N VAL A 197 24.21 -0.42 0.38
CA VAL A 197 23.17 -1.26 0.98
C VAL A 197 21.93 -1.28 0.09
N LEU A 198 21.42 -2.46 -0.23
CA LEU A 198 20.17 -2.67 -0.95
C LEU A 198 19.10 -3.20 0.02
N ASP A 199 18.44 -2.29 0.71
CA ASP A 199 17.36 -2.62 1.63
C ASP A 199 16.13 -3.20 0.90
N THR A 200 15.31 -3.97 1.60
CA THR A 200 14.15 -4.66 1.01
C THR A 200 13.01 -3.74 0.60
N GLY A 201 12.94 -2.51 1.15
CA GLY A 201 11.86 -1.54 0.91
C GLY A 201 12.25 -0.12 1.30
N ALA A 202 11.40 0.84 0.95
CA ALA A 202 11.67 2.27 1.12
C ALA A 202 11.86 2.66 2.59
N ARG A 203 11.07 2.11 3.51
CA ARG A 203 11.20 2.39 4.95
C ARG A 203 12.55 1.93 5.51
N ALA A 204 13.03 0.77 5.12
CA ALA A 204 14.34 0.28 5.55
C ALA A 204 15.47 1.18 5.02
N SER A 205 15.38 1.63 3.75
CA SER A 205 16.33 2.59 3.18
C SER A 205 16.31 3.94 3.89
N LEU A 206 15.13 4.43 4.27
CA LEU A 206 15.01 5.64 5.07
C LEU A 206 15.66 5.46 6.46
N THR A 207 15.46 4.33 7.11
CA THR A 207 16.14 4.00 8.37
C THR A 207 17.66 3.95 8.21
N THR A 208 18.16 3.32 7.14
CA THR A 208 19.59 3.26 6.80
C THR A 208 20.16 4.67 6.61
N PHE A 209 19.48 5.52 5.86
CA PHE A 209 19.90 6.89 5.64
C PHE A 209 19.73 7.75 6.90
N ALA A 210 18.53 7.91 7.42
CA ALA A 210 18.22 8.92 8.46
C ALA A 210 18.70 8.52 9.86
N GLN A 211 18.55 7.25 10.25
CA GLN A 211 18.85 6.80 11.61
C GLN A 211 20.25 6.22 11.76
N ARG A 212 20.72 5.47 10.76
CA ARG A 212 22.06 4.86 10.80
C ARG A 212 23.17 5.77 10.26
N GLY A 213 22.81 6.89 9.62
CA GLY A 213 23.77 7.85 9.09
C GLY A 213 24.52 7.38 7.84
N ILE A 214 24.08 6.32 7.16
CA ILE A 214 24.77 5.74 5.99
C ILE A 214 24.29 6.45 4.71
N GLY A 215 25.21 6.74 3.78
CA GLY A 215 24.95 7.39 2.49
C GLY A 215 24.99 8.92 2.53
N ASP A 216 25.29 9.53 1.40
CA ASP A 216 25.29 10.97 1.17
C ASP A 216 23.93 11.48 0.68
N VAL A 217 23.22 10.64 -0.04
CA VAL A 217 21.92 10.90 -0.65
C VAL A 217 21.05 9.65 -0.61
N ILE A 218 19.75 9.85 -0.41
CA ILE A 218 18.75 8.82 -0.66
C ILE A 218 17.83 9.24 -1.80
N ILE A 219 17.57 8.31 -2.72
CA ILE A 219 16.55 8.45 -3.76
C ILE A 219 15.24 7.91 -3.18
N THR A 220 14.23 8.75 -3.08
CA THR A 220 12.98 8.40 -2.39
C THR A 220 11.78 9.09 -3.02
N TRP A 221 10.59 8.77 -2.51
CA TRP A 221 9.37 9.51 -2.81
C TRP A 221 9.37 10.87 -2.11
N GLU A 222 8.67 11.84 -2.71
CA GLU A 222 8.51 13.18 -2.14
C GLU A 222 7.68 13.19 -0.84
N ASN A 223 6.67 12.32 -0.73
CA ASN A 223 5.74 12.19 0.40
C ASN A 223 6.25 11.30 1.53
#